data_b585cac82c8ff0bfae2cec1a64f0149f
#
_entry.id   b585cac82c8ff0bfae2cec1a64f0149f
#
_cell.length_a   1.000
_cell.length_b   1.000
_cell.length_c   1.000
_cell.angle_alpha   90.00
_cell.angle_beta   90.00
_cell.angle_gamma   90.00
#
_symmetry.space_group_name_H-M   'P 1'
#
loop_
_entity.id
_entity.type
_entity.pdbx_description
1 polymer ?
#
loop_
_entity_poly.entity_id
_entity_poly.type
_entity_poly.pdbx_seq_one_letter_code
_entity_poly.pdbx_strand_id
1 'polypeptide(L)'
;LPDFAVDTPSLLSVLRARYEASIFKVDPRDIRFTRDASGCAQSVTLRAGTGVGDAVRESENNTVSIEAQRMIFCAGKGNQALIDAAGMRKPASQLRPLNMVWVKKAGLGSVFAHCIGEDFSITPKLTVTTHLADDGMPVWYLGGEIAESGVGVPDDELIERAKRLIADLFPWVDLSGAQWGCFAIDRAEAKMADGSRPDGALFIAEDGYIAAWPTKLTLAPALADGVLAELAGSVTKRSGDGAPTLDALAQILPKATLAKAHWDR
;
A
#
# COMPACT_ATOMS: atom_id res chain seq x y z
N LEU A 1 -1.01 -25.58 7.54
CA LEU A 1 -1.61 -24.52 8.35
C LEU A 1 -2.73 -23.89 7.54
N PRO A 2 -3.90 -23.62 8.13
CA PRO A 2 -4.93 -22.85 7.46
C PRO A 2 -4.38 -21.43 7.20
N ASP A 3 -4.47 -20.99 5.96
CA ASP A 3 -4.09 -19.64 5.53
C ASP A 3 -5.21 -19.07 4.64
N PHE A 4 -5.26 -17.76 4.51
CA PHE A 4 -6.29 -17.07 3.76
C PHE A 4 -5.65 -16.16 2.73
N ALA A 5 -6.08 -16.30 1.48
CA ALA A 5 -5.84 -15.29 0.47
C ALA A 5 -7.00 -14.29 0.48
N VAL A 6 -6.68 -13.01 0.60
CA VAL A 6 -7.68 -11.95 0.58
C VAL A 6 -7.86 -11.48 -0.86
N ASP A 7 -9.11 -11.45 -1.32
CA ASP A 7 -9.46 -10.73 -2.55
C ASP A 7 -9.34 -9.22 -2.30
N THR A 8 -8.16 -8.69 -2.57
CA THR A 8 -7.81 -7.29 -2.31
C THR A 8 -8.67 -6.31 -3.09
N PRO A 9 -8.97 -6.51 -4.39
CA PRO A 9 -9.89 -5.65 -5.13
C PRO A 9 -11.27 -5.54 -4.49
N SER A 10 -11.88 -6.67 -4.11
CA SER A 10 -13.18 -6.71 -3.43
C SER A 10 -13.13 -6.01 -2.08
N LEU A 11 -12.11 -6.29 -1.25
CA LEU A 11 -11.93 -5.64 0.05
C LEU A 11 -11.84 -4.12 -0.11
N LEU A 12 -11.01 -3.62 -1.01
CA LEU A 12 -10.84 -2.20 -1.25
C LEU A 12 -12.12 -1.56 -1.81
N SER A 13 -12.86 -2.27 -2.66
CA SER A 13 -14.14 -1.80 -3.19
C SER A 13 -15.18 -1.60 -2.08
N VAL A 14 -15.31 -2.57 -1.17
CA VAL A 14 -16.22 -2.48 -0.02
C VAL A 14 -15.82 -1.34 0.92
N LEU A 15 -14.54 -1.22 1.25
CA LEU A 15 -14.04 -0.14 2.13
C LEU A 15 -14.26 1.23 1.46
N ARG A 16 -13.95 1.36 0.17
CA ARG A 16 -14.16 2.60 -0.57
C ARG A 16 -15.64 2.97 -0.59
N ALA A 17 -16.54 2.05 -0.92
CA ALA A 17 -17.97 2.33 -0.98
C ALA A 17 -18.52 2.80 0.38
N ARG A 18 -18.04 2.20 1.48
CA ARG A 18 -18.45 2.56 2.84
C ARG A 18 -18.01 3.96 3.25
N TYR A 19 -16.86 4.42 2.78
CA TYR A 19 -16.24 5.70 3.21
C TYR A 19 -16.06 6.68 2.04
N GLU A 20 -16.78 6.51 0.94
CA GLU A 20 -16.62 7.30 -0.29
C GLU A 20 -16.70 8.81 -0.06
N ALA A 21 -17.57 9.25 0.84
CA ALA A 21 -17.70 10.67 1.18
C ALA A 21 -16.40 11.27 1.73
N SER A 22 -15.58 10.48 2.42
CA SER A 22 -14.36 10.90 3.12
C SER A 22 -13.06 10.55 2.39
N ILE A 23 -13.11 9.92 1.20
CA ILE A 23 -11.93 9.48 0.47
C ILE A 23 -11.70 10.37 -0.74
N PHE A 24 -10.55 11.07 -0.75
CA PHE A 24 -10.13 11.96 -1.81
C PHE A 24 -8.76 11.60 -2.35
N LYS A 25 -8.51 11.92 -3.61
CA LYS A 25 -7.19 11.80 -4.23
C LYS A 25 -6.41 13.09 -3.98
N VAL A 26 -5.22 12.96 -3.39
CA VAL A 26 -4.33 14.08 -3.09
C VAL A 26 -2.95 13.78 -3.68
N ASP A 27 -2.30 14.79 -4.27
CA ASP A 27 -0.88 14.70 -4.60
C ASP A 27 -0.05 15.01 -3.34
N PRO A 28 0.88 14.15 -2.93
CA PRO A 28 1.70 14.40 -1.74
C PRO A 28 2.47 15.74 -1.79
N ARG A 29 2.77 16.27 -2.99
CA ARG A 29 3.45 17.55 -3.17
C ARG A 29 2.57 18.75 -2.80
N ASP A 30 1.26 18.55 -2.78
CA ASP A 30 0.24 19.57 -2.49
C ASP A 30 -0.23 19.52 -1.03
N ILE A 31 0.50 18.81 -0.16
CA ILE A 31 0.22 18.71 1.27
C ILE A 31 1.18 19.62 2.04
N ARG A 32 0.64 20.40 2.99
CA ARG A 32 1.42 21.20 3.94
C ARG A 32 0.90 20.96 5.35
N PHE A 33 1.81 20.68 6.26
CA PHE A 33 1.50 20.52 7.68
C PHE A 33 1.91 21.76 8.46
N THR A 34 1.10 22.13 9.47
CA THR A 34 1.48 23.15 10.44
C THR A 34 1.51 22.55 11.84
N ARG A 35 2.35 23.14 12.68
CA ARG A 35 2.47 22.79 14.09
C ARG A 35 2.09 23.98 14.95
N ASP A 36 1.53 23.73 16.13
CA ASP A 36 1.26 24.76 17.12
C ASP A 36 2.56 25.23 17.84
N ALA A 37 2.43 26.18 18.74
CA ALA A 37 3.55 26.71 19.50
C ALA A 37 4.26 25.68 20.40
N SER A 38 3.59 24.58 20.74
CA SER A 38 4.17 23.45 21.47
C SER A 38 4.88 22.44 20.56
N GLY A 39 4.80 22.61 19.24
CA GLY A 39 5.35 21.71 18.24
C GLY A 39 4.44 20.54 17.87
N CYS A 40 3.19 20.51 18.38
CA CYS A 40 2.23 19.47 18.05
C CYS A 40 1.52 19.73 16.71
N ALA A 41 0.98 18.67 16.10
CA ALA A 41 0.16 18.77 14.91
C ALA A 41 -1.02 19.72 15.12
N GLN A 42 -1.19 20.69 14.23
CA GLN A 42 -2.28 21.68 14.29
C GLN A 42 -3.21 21.56 13.09
N SER A 43 -2.68 21.65 11.88
CA SER A 43 -3.50 21.57 10.68
C SER A 43 -2.77 20.94 9.51
N VAL A 44 -3.55 20.52 8.51
CA VAL A 44 -3.06 20.14 7.20
C VAL A 44 -3.75 21.00 6.15
N THR A 45 -2.99 21.60 5.26
CA THR A 45 -3.49 22.33 4.09
C THR A 45 -3.32 21.45 2.85
N LEU A 46 -4.41 21.23 2.14
CA LEU A 46 -4.48 20.48 0.90
C LEU A 46 -4.76 21.44 -0.25
N ARG A 47 -4.04 21.26 -1.36
CA ARG A 47 -4.21 22.05 -2.58
C ARG A 47 -4.85 21.18 -3.66
N ALA A 48 -5.69 21.79 -4.50
CA ALA A 48 -6.14 21.12 -5.73
C ALA A 48 -4.94 20.85 -6.62
N GLY A 49 -4.73 19.57 -6.97
CA GLY A 49 -3.64 19.19 -7.85
C GLY A 49 -3.82 19.84 -9.22
N THR A 50 -2.75 20.38 -9.79
CA THR A 50 -2.72 20.79 -11.18
C THR A 50 -2.76 19.54 -12.04
N GLY A 51 -3.91 19.23 -12.66
CA GLY A 51 -4.02 18.15 -13.65
C GLY A 51 -2.94 18.34 -14.72
N VAL A 52 -2.36 17.23 -15.16
CA VAL A 52 -1.42 17.25 -16.30
C VAL A 52 -2.17 17.80 -17.52
N GLY A 53 -1.95 19.06 -17.87
CA GLY A 53 -2.48 19.66 -19.10
C GLY A 53 -3.10 21.06 -18.99
N ASP A 54 -3.45 21.56 -17.80
CA ASP A 54 -4.04 22.90 -17.70
C ASP A 54 -3.04 23.92 -17.13
N ALA A 55 -2.94 25.06 -17.84
CA ALA A 55 -2.14 26.20 -17.41
C ALA A 55 -2.56 26.61 -15.97
N VAL A 56 -1.59 26.64 -15.10
CA VAL A 56 -1.71 27.00 -13.68
C VAL A 56 -2.41 28.35 -13.58
N ARG A 57 -3.67 28.36 -13.17
CA ARG A 57 -4.28 29.53 -12.55
C ARG A 57 -4.04 29.41 -11.06
N GLU A 58 -3.06 30.14 -10.54
CA GLU A 58 -2.90 30.40 -9.11
C GLU A 58 -4.12 31.21 -8.65
N SER A 59 -5.12 30.52 -8.13
CA SER A 59 -6.22 31.14 -7.40
C SER A 59 -6.08 30.70 -5.95
N GLU A 60 -6.09 31.65 -5.03
CA GLU A 60 -6.10 31.42 -3.57
C GLU A 60 -7.27 30.52 -3.12
N ASN A 61 -8.27 30.32 -3.97
CA ASN A 61 -9.48 29.51 -3.72
C ASN A 61 -9.28 27.98 -3.90
N ASN A 62 -8.08 27.50 -4.23
CA ASN A 62 -7.83 26.08 -4.48
C ASN A 62 -7.16 25.35 -3.32
N THR A 63 -7.32 25.86 -2.10
CA THR A 63 -6.76 25.24 -0.90
C THR A 63 -7.82 25.06 0.17
N VAL A 64 -7.76 23.95 0.90
CA VAL A 64 -8.55 23.72 2.12
C VAL A 64 -7.60 23.39 3.26
N SER A 65 -7.75 24.11 4.38
CA SER A 65 -7.02 23.82 5.61
C SER A 65 -7.93 23.10 6.60
N ILE A 66 -7.44 22.01 7.15
CA ILE A 66 -8.16 21.15 8.10
C ILE A 66 -7.39 21.17 9.42
N GLU A 67 -8.04 21.65 10.47
CA GLU A 67 -7.52 21.48 11.83
C GLU A 67 -7.73 20.04 12.28
N ALA A 68 -6.66 19.40 12.76
CA ALA A 68 -6.70 18.04 13.22
C ALA A 68 -5.85 17.85 14.47
N GLN A 69 -6.42 17.21 15.49
CA GLN A 69 -5.68 16.84 16.71
C GLN A 69 -4.70 15.71 16.47
N ARG A 70 -5.00 14.85 15.48
CA ARG A 70 -4.17 13.70 15.11
C ARG A 70 -4.17 13.51 13.59
N MET A 71 -3.02 13.20 13.05
CA MET A 71 -2.82 12.91 11.64
C MET A 71 -2.13 11.55 11.51
N ILE A 72 -2.73 10.64 10.73
CA ILE A 72 -2.26 9.25 10.63
C ILE A 72 -1.75 9.02 9.23
N PHE A 73 -0.49 8.61 9.11
CA PHE A 73 0.18 8.29 7.86
C PHE A 73 0.18 6.78 7.61
N CYS A 74 -0.61 6.35 6.62
CA CYS A 74 -0.72 4.96 6.17
C CYS A 74 -0.41 4.84 4.67
N ALA A 75 0.53 5.65 4.17
CA ALA A 75 0.80 5.81 2.74
C ALA A 75 1.82 4.79 2.18
N GLY A 76 2.14 3.74 2.91
CA GLY A 76 3.11 2.73 2.48
C GLY A 76 4.46 3.37 2.14
N LYS A 77 4.94 3.23 0.91
CA LYS A 77 6.22 3.85 0.49
C LYS A 77 6.22 5.38 0.53
N GLY A 78 5.06 6.00 0.56
CA GLY A 78 4.91 7.45 0.74
C GLY A 78 5.06 7.93 2.18
N ASN A 79 5.09 7.03 3.17
CA ASN A 79 5.19 7.42 4.58
C ASN A 79 6.42 8.27 4.88
N GLN A 80 7.59 7.94 4.30
CA GLN A 80 8.80 8.72 4.55
C GLN A 80 8.65 10.18 4.14
N ALA A 81 8.09 10.45 2.97
CA ALA A 81 7.87 11.81 2.49
C ALA A 81 6.89 12.59 3.40
N LEU A 82 5.86 11.93 3.93
CA LEU A 82 4.92 12.55 4.88
C LEU A 82 5.56 12.78 6.24
N ILE A 83 6.37 11.85 6.74
CA ILE A 83 7.15 11.97 7.98
C ILE A 83 8.07 13.18 7.90
N ASP A 84 8.81 13.32 6.79
CA ASP A 84 9.73 14.43 6.56
C ASP A 84 8.99 15.76 6.44
N ALA A 85 7.90 15.80 5.66
CA ALA A 85 7.06 16.98 5.49
C ALA A 85 6.39 17.45 6.80
N ALA A 86 6.02 16.49 7.67
CA ALA A 86 5.47 16.79 8.99
C ALA A 86 6.53 17.13 10.03
N GLY A 87 7.81 16.95 9.73
CA GLY A 87 8.93 17.21 10.67
C GLY A 87 8.95 16.24 11.84
N MET A 88 8.52 14.98 11.66
CA MET A 88 8.67 13.94 12.68
C MET A 88 10.14 13.51 12.77
N ARG A 89 10.63 13.23 13.98
CA ARG A 89 12.05 12.96 14.25
C ARG A 89 12.36 11.48 14.45
N LYS A 90 11.40 10.75 14.99
CA LYS A 90 11.62 9.36 15.45
C LYS A 90 11.37 8.29 14.40
N PRO A 91 10.25 8.31 13.66
CA PRO A 91 9.99 7.23 12.73
C PRO A 91 10.82 7.40 11.45
N ALA A 92 11.28 6.27 10.93
CA ALA A 92 11.83 6.19 9.59
C ALA A 92 11.22 4.98 8.88
N SER A 93 11.04 5.09 7.57
CA SER A 93 10.65 3.97 6.72
C SER A 93 11.89 3.30 6.13
N GLN A 94 11.80 1.99 5.90
CA GLN A 94 12.69 1.27 5.00
C GLN A 94 11.89 0.71 3.84
N LEU A 95 12.54 0.63 2.68
CA LEU A 95 11.98 0.01 1.48
C LEU A 95 12.72 -1.29 1.21
N ARG A 96 11.96 -2.34 0.96
CA ARG A 96 12.50 -3.62 0.54
C ARG A 96 11.97 -3.91 -0.87
N PRO A 97 12.80 -3.71 -1.90
CA PRO A 97 12.39 -3.88 -3.27
C PRO A 97 12.13 -5.35 -3.60
N LEU A 98 11.18 -5.58 -4.51
CA LEU A 98 10.88 -6.87 -5.12
C LEU A 98 10.63 -6.65 -6.61
N ASN A 99 10.92 -7.67 -7.42
CA ASN A 99 10.41 -7.74 -8.78
C ASN A 99 9.48 -8.96 -8.89
N MET A 100 8.17 -8.68 -8.87
CA MET A 100 7.13 -9.70 -8.86
C MET A 100 6.87 -10.22 -10.28
N VAL A 101 6.57 -11.51 -10.39
CA VAL A 101 6.19 -12.13 -11.67
C VAL A 101 4.71 -12.52 -11.60
N TRP A 102 4.03 -12.46 -12.73
CA TRP A 102 2.69 -13.02 -12.88
C TRP A 102 2.57 -13.81 -14.18
N VAL A 103 1.69 -14.80 -14.15
CA VAL A 103 1.31 -15.59 -15.32
C VAL A 103 -0.21 -15.69 -15.41
N LYS A 104 -0.75 -15.40 -16.60
CA LYS A 104 -2.18 -15.37 -16.90
C LYS A 104 -2.49 -16.34 -18.03
N LYS A 105 -3.40 -17.28 -17.80
CA LYS A 105 -3.81 -18.25 -18.82
C LYS A 105 -5.20 -18.80 -18.48
N ALA A 106 -6.05 -18.99 -19.48
CA ALA A 106 -7.31 -19.69 -19.33
C ALA A 106 -7.08 -21.13 -18.85
N GLY A 107 -7.89 -21.58 -17.88
CA GLY A 107 -7.81 -22.92 -17.36
C GLY A 107 -6.71 -23.17 -16.31
N LEU A 108 -5.98 -22.13 -15.87
CA LEU A 108 -5.12 -22.28 -14.68
C LEU A 108 -5.98 -22.67 -13.47
N GLY A 109 -5.57 -23.73 -12.78
CA GLY A 109 -6.18 -24.12 -11.50
C GLY A 109 -5.88 -23.11 -10.40
N SER A 110 -6.75 -23.05 -9.40
CA SER A 110 -6.48 -22.23 -8.21
C SER A 110 -5.37 -22.85 -7.36
N VAL A 111 -4.32 -22.08 -7.12
CA VAL A 111 -3.17 -22.47 -6.29
C VAL A 111 -2.90 -21.37 -5.27
N PHE A 112 -2.78 -21.77 -4.01
CA PHE A 112 -2.35 -20.95 -2.88
C PHE A 112 -1.29 -21.74 -2.14
N ALA A 113 -0.02 -21.45 -2.41
CA ALA A 113 1.08 -22.29 -1.94
C ALA A 113 2.32 -21.49 -1.54
N HIS A 114 3.01 -22.00 -0.53
CA HIS A 114 4.37 -21.64 -0.18
C HIS A 114 5.26 -22.84 -0.46
N CYS A 115 6.03 -22.80 -1.55
CA CYS A 115 6.95 -23.85 -1.94
C CYS A 115 8.26 -23.66 -1.20
N ILE A 116 8.49 -24.47 -0.19
CA ILE A 116 9.68 -24.42 0.67
C ILE A 116 10.77 -25.27 0.02
N GLY A 117 12.05 -24.85 0.14
CA GLY A 117 13.17 -25.65 -0.27
C GLY A 117 13.49 -26.78 0.73
N GLU A 118 14.39 -27.68 0.35
CA GLU A 118 14.89 -28.76 1.21
C GLU A 118 15.61 -28.23 2.46
N ASP A 119 16.13 -27.03 2.39
CA ASP A 119 16.81 -26.30 3.46
C ASP A 119 15.87 -25.69 4.49
N PHE A 120 14.56 -25.82 4.29
CA PHE A 120 13.52 -25.22 5.16
C PHE A 120 13.75 -23.72 5.42
N SER A 121 14.28 -23.00 4.43
CA SER A 121 14.53 -21.56 4.56
C SER A 121 13.23 -20.81 4.90
N ILE A 122 13.37 -19.74 5.68
CA ILE A 122 12.24 -18.90 6.10
C ILE A 122 11.55 -18.24 4.89
N THR A 123 12.30 -17.97 3.83
CA THR A 123 11.75 -17.44 2.58
C THR A 123 11.45 -18.61 1.63
N PRO A 124 10.17 -18.82 1.25
CA PRO A 124 9.83 -19.84 0.26
C PRO A 124 10.52 -19.56 -1.08
N LYS A 125 10.99 -20.61 -1.76
CA LYS A 125 11.53 -20.49 -3.14
C LYS A 125 10.51 -19.84 -4.08
N LEU A 126 9.25 -20.24 -3.93
CA LEU A 126 8.13 -19.67 -4.67
C LEU A 126 6.90 -19.57 -3.77
N THR A 127 6.22 -18.44 -3.82
CA THR A 127 4.84 -18.32 -3.35
C THR A 127 3.92 -18.14 -4.55
N VAL A 128 2.80 -18.84 -4.55
CA VAL A 128 1.78 -18.71 -5.59
C VAL A 128 0.46 -18.33 -4.95
N THR A 129 -0.16 -17.28 -5.45
CA THR A 129 -1.54 -16.93 -5.13
C THR A 129 -2.33 -16.73 -6.41
N THR A 130 -3.51 -17.32 -6.48
CA THR A 130 -4.40 -17.17 -7.63
C THR A 130 -5.31 -15.96 -7.47
N HIS A 131 -5.37 -15.16 -8.50
CA HIS A 131 -6.27 -14.01 -8.64
C HIS A 131 -7.10 -14.15 -9.91
N LEU A 132 -8.15 -13.34 -10.02
CA LEU A 132 -8.91 -13.18 -11.26
C LEU A 132 -8.58 -11.82 -11.86
N ALA A 133 -8.30 -11.80 -13.16
CA ALA A 133 -8.18 -10.59 -13.95
C ALA A 133 -9.56 -9.99 -14.26
N ASP A 134 -9.62 -8.73 -14.72
CA ASP A 134 -10.86 -8.05 -15.12
C ASP A 134 -11.64 -8.82 -16.22
N ASP A 135 -10.95 -9.58 -17.06
CA ASP A 135 -11.54 -10.44 -18.10
C ASP A 135 -11.96 -11.83 -17.59
N GLY A 136 -11.85 -12.08 -16.29
CA GLY A 136 -12.20 -13.35 -15.65
C GLY A 136 -11.16 -14.47 -15.81
N MET A 137 -10.02 -14.22 -16.47
CA MET A 137 -8.96 -15.22 -16.56
C MET A 137 -8.21 -15.35 -15.24
N PRO A 138 -7.84 -16.56 -14.83
CA PRO A 138 -7.02 -16.78 -13.66
C PRO A 138 -5.59 -16.30 -13.90
N VAL A 139 -5.03 -15.70 -12.87
CA VAL A 139 -3.65 -15.20 -12.80
C VAL A 139 -2.96 -15.81 -11.60
N TRP A 140 -1.80 -16.42 -11.78
CA TRP A 140 -0.91 -16.73 -10.68
C TRP A 140 0.03 -15.57 -10.44
N TYR A 141 0.01 -15.07 -9.23
CA TYR A 141 0.91 -14.06 -8.73
C TYR A 141 2.03 -14.72 -7.94
N LEU A 142 3.26 -14.52 -8.37
CA LEU A 142 4.44 -15.24 -7.94
C LEU A 142 5.33 -14.35 -7.08
N GLY A 143 5.70 -14.87 -5.92
CA GLY A 143 6.56 -14.19 -4.95
C GLY A 143 7.54 -15.17 -4.31
N GLY A 144 8.09 -14.80 -3.16
CA GLY A 144 9.13 -15.55 -2.46
C GLY A 144 10.52 -15.17 -2.94
N GLU A 145 11.47 -16.10 -2.85
CA GLU A 145 12.87 -15.86 -3.20
C GLU A 145 13.05 -15.37 -4.64
N ILE A 146 12.22 -15.86 -5.58
CA ILE A 146 12.28 -15.43 -6.98
C ILE A 146 12.03 -13.93 -7.13
N ALA A 147 11.14 -13.35 -6.32
CA ALA A 147 10.85 -11.91 -6.37
C ALA A 147 11.95 -11.09 -5.67
N GLU A 148 12.55 -11.62 -4.62
CA GLU A 148 13.65 -10.97 -3.90
C GLU A 148 14.93 -10.97 -4.74
N SER A 149 15.31 -12.12 -5.31
CA SER A 149 16.47 -12.28 -6.19
C SER A 149 16.26 -11.69 -7.60
N GLY A 150 15.03 -11.37 -7.95
CA GLY A 150 14.63 -10.74 -9.21
C GLY A 150 14.89 -9.23 -9.29
N VAL A 151 15.28 -8.60 -8.18
CA VAL A 151 15.54 -7.16 -8.17
C VAL A 151 16.75 -6.82 -9.05
N GLY A 152 16.52 -5.95 -10.04
CA GLY A 152 17.56 -5.57 -11.00
C GLY A 152 17.82 -6.58 -12.12
N VAL A 153 17.09 -7.70 -12.14
CA VAL A 153 17.14 -8.67 -13.23
C VAL A 153 16.21 -8.19 -14.36
N PRO A 154 16.63 -8.30 -15.65
CA PRO A 154 15.76 -8.04 -16.79
C PRO A 154 14.49 -8.90 -16.75
N ASP A 155 13.35 -8.32 -17.15
CA ASP A 155 12.05 -8.98 -17.05
C ASP A 155 11.97 -10.30 -17.82
N ASP A 156 12.55 -10.37 -19.02
CA ASP A 156 12.62 -11.57 -19.83
C ASP A 156 13.41 -12.70 -19.13
N GLU A 157 14.55 -12.38 -18.55
CA GLU A 157 15.36 -13.33 -17.78
C GLU A 157 14.61 -13.79 -16.51
N LEU A 158 13.96 -12.89 -15.81
CA LEU A 158 13.19 -13.22 -14.61
C LEU A 158 11.99 -14.13 -14.95
N ILE A 159 11.29 -13.86 -16.05
CA ILE A 159 10.20 -14.70 -16.56
C ILE A 159 10.73 -16.11 -16.88
N GLU A 160 11.87 -16.23 -17.55
CA GLU A 160 12.47 -17.54 -17.87
C GLU A 160 12.89 -18.30 -16.61
N ARG A 161 13.38 -17.60 -15.57
CA ARG A 161 13.64 -18.22 -14.26
C ARG A 161 12.34 -18.73 -13.63
N ALA A 162 11.26 -17.93 -13.68
CA ALA A 162 9.94 -18.31 -13.16
C ALA A 162 9.37 -19.54 -13.90
N LYS A 163 9.46 -19.56 -15.23
CA LYS A 163 9.03 -20.72 -16.04
C LYS A 163 9.72 -22.01 -15.63
N ARG A 164 11.06 -21.98 -15.50
CA ARG A 164 11.83 -23.14 -15.04
C ARG A 164 11.41 -23.59 -13.66
N LEU A 165 11.30 -22.64 -12.72
CA LEU A 165 10.92 -22.94 -11.34
C LEU A 165 9.52 -23.55 -11.25
N ILE A 166 8.56 -23.06 -12.04
CA ILE A 166 7.21 -23.65 -12.09
C ILE A 166 7.23 -25.03 -12.74
N ALA A 167 8.00 -25.24 -13.81
CA ALA A 167 8.13 -26.54 -14.43
C ALA A 167 8.69 -27.59 -13.47
N ASP A 168 9.61 -27.20 -12.59
CA ASP A 168 10.18 -28.09 -11.57
C ASP A 168 9.19 -28.39 -10.44
N LEU A 169 8.46 -27.37 -9.97
CA LEU A 169 7.55 -27.48 -8.81
C LEU A 169 6.15 -28.01 -9.18
N PHE A 170 5.69 -27.70 -10.38
CA PHE A 170 4.34 -28.05 -10.89
C PHE A 170 4.42 -28.66 -12.30
N PRO A 171 5.15 -29.79 -12.49
CA PRO A 171 5.42 -30.34 -13.82
C PRO A 171 4.17 -30.79 -14.59
N TRP A 172 3.02 -30.87 -13.92
CA TRP A 172 1.74 -31.21 -14.53
C TRP A 172 0.96 -29.99 -15.06
N VAL A 173 1.49 -28.76 -14.90
CA VAL A 173 0.83 -27.54 -15.33
C VAL A 173 1.32 -27.13 -16.70
N ASP A 174 0.42 -27.11 -17.69
CA ASP A 174 0.73 -26.59 -19.01
C ASP A 174 0.61 -25.06 -19.04
N LEU A 175 1.73 -24.38 -19.23
CA LEU A 175 1.83 -22.92 -19.38
C LEU A 175 2.12 -22.48 -20.83
N SER A 176 1.97 -23.37 -21.81
CA SER A 176 2.11 -23.00 -23.22
C SER A 176 1.09 -21.93 -23.61
N GLY A 177 1.53 -20.90 -24.31
CA GLY A 177 0.66 -19.77 -24.71
C GLY A 177 0.19 -18.86 -23.57
N ALA A 178 0.71 -19.02 -22.35
CA ALA A 178 0.38 -18.13 -21.24
C ALA A 178 0.97 -16.73 -21.46
N GLN A 179 0.29 -15.72 -20.97
CA GLN A 179 0.81 -14.35 -20.85
C GLN A 179 1.63 -14.21 -19.56
N TRP A 180 2.75 -13.51 -19.66
CA TRP A 180 3.65 -13.28 -18.56
C TRP A 180 3.99 -11.81 -18.42
N GLY A 181 4.27 -11.39 -17.21
CA GLY A 181 4.82 -10.05 -16.97
C GLY A 181 5.46 -9.94 -15.60
N CYS A 182 6.21 -8.87 -15.46
CA CYS A 182 6.88 -8.50 -14.21
C CYS A 182 6.47 -7.10 -13.78
N PHE A 183 6.66 -6.81 -12.52
CA PHE A 183 6.61 -5.44 -12.03
C PHE A 183 7.38 -5.27 -10.72
N ALA A 184 8.09 -4.17 -10.64
CA ALA A 184 8.81 -3.80 -9.43
C ALA A 184 7.87 -3.19 -8.40
N ILE A 185 8.02 -3.58 -7.14
CA ILE A 185 7.36 -2.98 -5.99
C ILE A 185 8.34 -2.76 -4.85
N ASP A 186 8.04 -1.77 -4.01
CA ASP A 186 8.76 -1.53 -2.77
C ASP A 186 7.85 -1.88 -1.60
N ARG A 187 8.21 -2.89 -0.82
CA ARG A 187 7.56 -3.13 0.48
C ARG A 187 8.04 -2.07 1.46
N ALA A 188 7.12 -1.24 1.92
CA ALA A 188 7.40 -0.23 2.92
C ALA A 188 7.15 -0.78 4.31
N GLU A 189 8.13 -0.64 5.17
CA GLU A 189 8.13 -1.13 6.54
C GLU A 189 8.73 -0.05 7.45
N ALA A 190 8.42 -0.10 8.74
CA ALA A 190 9.16 0.70 9.71
C ALA A 190 10.63 0.26 9.74
N LYS A 191 11.54 1.21 9.77
CA LYS A 191 12.98 0.91 9.83
C LYS A 191 13.35 0.38 11.20
N MET A 192 13.86 -0.84 11.25
CA MET A 192 14.41 -1.44 12.46
C MET A 192 15.88 -1.04 12.63
N ALA A 193 16.35 -0.97 13.87
CA ALA A 193 17.72 -0.56 14.18
C ALA A 193 18.79 -1.48 13.58
N ASP A 194 18.46 -2.77 13.47
CA ASP A 194 19.32 -3.81 12.87
C ASP A 194 19.07 -4.03 11.37
N GLY A 195 18.15 -3.24 10.77
CA GLY A 195 17.75 -3.38 9.36
C GLY A 195 16.89 -4.61 9.08
N SER A 196 16.49 -5.36 10.11
CA SER A 196 15.61 -6.51 9.96
C SER A 196 14.20 -6.11 9.54
N ARG A 197 13.40 -7.09 9.17
CA ARG A 197 11.98 -6.91 8.94
C ARG A 197 11.24 -6.89 10.27
N PRO A 198 10.29 -5.96 10.51
CA PRO A 198 9.41 -6.03 11.67
C PRO A 198 8.60 -7.34 11.69
N ASP A 199 8.47 -7.97 12.84
CA ASP A 199 7.69 -9.20 13.00
C ASP A 199 6.18 -8.98 12.94
N GLY A 200 5.73 -7.76 13.30
CA GLY A 200 4.32 -7.41 13.39
C GLY A 200 3.99 -6.06 12.76
N ALA A 201 2.72 -5.68 12.92
CA ALA A 201 2.29 -4.32 12.63
C ALA A 201 2.95 -3.35 13.60
N LEU A 202 3.37 -2.20 13.08
CA LEU A 202 4.04 -1.18 13.89
C LEU A 202 3.45 0.21 13.59
N PHE A 203 3.27 1.00 14.63
CA PHE A 203 3.05 2.44 14.50
C PHE A 203 3.91 3.20 15.50
N ILE A 204 4.19 4.45 15.17
CA ILE A 204 4.97 5.36 16.02
C ILE A 204 4.22 6.68 16.08
N ALA A 205 3.88 7.09 17.31
CA ALA A 205 3.23 8.36 17.59
C ALA A 205 4.25 9.40 18.07
N GLU A 206 4.17 10.61 17.52
CA GLU A 206 5.01 11.75 17.88
C GLU A 206 4.28 13.05 17.60
N ASP A 207 4.13 13.90 18.60
CA ASP A 207 3.66 15.29 18.45
C ASP A 207 2.32 15.43 17.67
N GLY A 208 1.37 14.51 17.88
CA GLY A 208 0.08 14.52 17.19
C GLY A 208 0.06 13.83 15.82
N TYR A 209 1.20 13.35 15.34
CA TYR A 209 1.32 12.51 14.14
C TYR A 209 1.49 11.04 14.51
N ILE A 210 0.96 10.17 13.68
CA ILE A 210 1.12 8.72 13.80
C ILE A 210 1.55 8.19 12.44
N ALA A 211 2.73 7.59 12.36
CA ALA A 211 3.16 6.85 11.17
C ALA A 211 2.95 5.35 11.40
N ALA A 212 2.31 4.67 10.46
CA ALA A 212 1.82 3.30 10.64
C ALA A 212 2.15 2.39 9.45
N TRP A 213 2.56 1.16 9.74
CA TRP A 213 2.92 0.12 8.76
C TRP A 213 2.34 -1.22 9.19
N PRO A 214 1.45 -1.85 8.40
CA PRO A 214 0.88 -3.15 8.74
C PRO A 214 1.87 -4.30 8.52
N THR A 215 2.98 -4.11 7.82
CA THR A 215 3.96 -5.13 7.41
C THR A 215 3.36 -6.20 6.47
N LYS A 216 2.15 -6.67 6.76
CA LYS A 216 1.33 -7.56 5.93
C LYS A 216 -0.11 -7.06 5.92
N LEU A 217 -0.84 -7.28 4.80
CA LEU A 217 -2.25 -6.90 4.70
C LEU A 217 -3.10 -7.54 5.81
N THR A 218 -2.82 -8.79 6.15
CA THR A 218 -3.52 -9.52 7.22
C THR A 218 -3.31 -8.95 8.63
N LEU A 219 -2.30 -8.11 8.82
CA LEU A 219 -2.05 -7.41 10.09
C LEU A 219 -2.68 -6.01 10.14
N ALA A 220 -3.32 -5.56 9.06
CA ALA A 220 -3.99 -4.24 9.04
C ALA A 220 -5.08 -4.08 10.12
N PRO A 221 -5.91 -5.08 10.45
CA PRO A 221 -6.85 -4.97 11.56
C PRO A 221 -6.15 -4.78 12.92
N ALA A 222 -5.11 -5.55 13.21
CA ALA A 222 -4.35 -5.41 14.45
C ALA A 222 -3.66 -4.04 14.56
N LEU A 223 -3.15 -3.52 13.42
CA LEU A 223 -2.63 -2.15 13.36
C LEU A 223 -3.71 -1.12 13.69
N ALA A 224 -4.89 -1.28 13.10
CA ALA A 224 -6.01 -0.37 13.34
C ALA A 224 -6.43 -0.37 14.81
N ASP A 225 -6.51 -1.54 15.45
CA ASP A 225 -6.83 -1.66 16.88
C ASP A 225 -5.80 -0.95 17.76
N GLY A 226 -4.50 -1.11 17.45
CA GLY A 226 -3.43 -0.42 18.16
C GLY A 226 -3.50 1.10 18.00
N VAL A 227 -3.72 1.59 16.78
CA VAL A 227 -3.88 3.03 16.51
C VAL A 227 -5.14 3.59 17.19
N LEU A 228 -6.25 2.86 17.19
CA LEU A 228 -7.47 3.27 17.88
C LEU A 228 -7.28 3.37 19.38
N ALA A 229 -6.54 2.43 19.99
CA ALA A 229 -6.22 2.49 21.43
C ALA A 229 -5.37 3.73 21.76
N GLU A 230 -4.38 4.07 20.91
CA GLU A 230 -3.58 5.29 21.05
C GLU A 230 -4.45 6.55 20.96
N LEU A 231 -5.39 6.58 20.02
CA LEU A 231 -6.32 7.70 19.84
C LEU A 231 -7.27 7.86 21.04
N ALA A 232 -7.78 6.77 21.59
CA ALA A 232 -8.73 6.80 22.68
C ALA A 232 -8.18 7.49 23.95
N GLY A 233 -6.87 7.39 24.18
CA GLY A 233 -6.19 8.06 25.30
C GLY A 233 -5.84 9.52 25.05
N SER A 234 -5.97 10.02 23.84
CA SER A 234 -5.33 11.29 23.43
C SER A 234 -6.23 12.26 22.66
N VAL A 235 -7.44 11.86 22.27
CA VAL A 235 -8.36 12.71 21.51
C VAL A 235 -9.52 13.13 22.37
N THR A 236 -9.70 14.45 22.54
CA THR A 236 -10.91 15.02 23.13
C THR A 236 -11.99 15.13 22.06
N LYS A 237 -13.18 14.61 22.37
CA LYS A 237 -14.32 14.72 21.46
C LYS A 237 -14.67 16.20 21.27
N ARG A 238 -14.35 16.76 20.09
CA ARG A 238 -14.86 18.07 19.70
C ARG A 238 -16.32 17.90 19.23
N SER A 239 -17.20 18.73 19.75
CA SER A 239 -18.56 18.89 19.24
C SER A 239 -18.47 19.76 17.99
N GLY A 240 -18.29 19.16 16.82
CA GLY A 240 -18.28 19.85 15.53
C GLY A 240 -18.76 18.91 14.43
N ASP A 241 -19.60 19.43 13.54
CA ASP A 241 -19.98 18.71 12.33
C ASP A 241 -18.83 18.82 11.32
N GLY A 242 -18.20 17.69 10.97
CA GLY A 242 -17.15 17.64 9.94
C GLY A 242 -17.70 17.79 8.51
N ALA A 243 -19.00 17.81 8.31
CA ALA A 243 -19.62 17.90 7.00
C ALA A 243 -19.16 19.12 6.18
N PRO A 244 -19.09 20.35 6.72
CA PRO A 244 -18.61 21.50 5.95
C PRO A 244 -17.18 21.34 5.42
N THR A 245 -16.32 20.65 6.16
CA THR A 245 -14.93 20.36 5.72
C THR A 245 -14.90 19.34 4.57
N LEU A 246 -15.74 18.29 4.65
CA LEU A 246 -15.84 17.31 3.57
C LEU A 246 -16.41 17.90 2.30
N ASP A 247 -17.40 18.80 2.41
CA ASP A 247 -17.97 19.52 1.28
C ASP A 247 -16.94 20.43 0.61
N ALA A 248 -16.15 21.17 1.40
CA ALA A 248 -15.07 21.99 0.88
C ALA A 248 -14.00 21.16 0.16
N LEU A 249 -13.63 20.00 0.71
CA LEU A 249 -12.70 19.06 0.06
C LEU A 249 -13.26 18.53 -1.25
N ALA A 250 -14.56 18.20 -1.29
CA ALA A 250 -15.21 17.68 -2.49
C ALA A 250 -15.26 18.69 -3.65
N GLN A 251 -15.16 19.99 -3.35
CA GLN A 251 -15.12 21.04 -4.37
C GLN A 251 -13.74 21.15 -5.05
N ILE A 252 -12.67 20.81 -4.35
CA ILE A 252 -11.30 21.00 -4.85
C ILE A 252 -10.56 19.70 -5.16
N LEU A 253 -10.93 18.58 -4.52
CA LEU A 253 -10.23 17.31 -4.67
C LEU A 253 -11.09 16.28 -5.40
N PRO A 254 -10.53 15.55 -6.37
CA PRO A 254 -11.23 14.45 -7.01
C PRO A 254 -11.38 13.26 -6.06
N LYS A 255 -12.42 12.45 -6.28
CA LYS A 255 -12.56 11.18 -5.57
C LYS A 255 -11.47 10.21 -5.98
N ALA A 256 -10.97 9.45 -5.02
CA ALA A 256 -10.01 8.40 -5.30
C ALA A 256 -10.65 7.25 -6.09
N THR A 257 -9.91 6.70 -7.02
CA THR A 257 -10.27 5.50 -7.79
C THR A 257 -9.38 4.33 -7.36
N LEU A 258 -9.89 3.11 -7.49
CA LEU A 258 -9.07 1.93 -7.28
C LEU A 258 -8.09 1.77 -8.45
N ALA A 259 -6.85 1.44 -8.13
CA ALA A 259 -5.86 1.10 -9.13
C ALA A 259 -6.18 -0.29 -9.72
N LYS A 260 -5.92 -0.45 -11.01
CA LYS A 260 -5.96 -1.76 -11.66
C LYS A 260 -4.78 -2.62 -11.22
N ALA A 261 -4.99 -3.93 -11.18
CA ALA A 261 -3.92 -4.89 -11.03
C ALA A 261 -2.92 -4.79 -12.20
N HIS A 262 -1.68 -5.24 -12.00
CA HIS A 262 -0.64 -5.12 -13.03
C HIS A 262 -0.94 -5.95 -14.28
N TRP A 263 -1.66 -7.04 -14.15
CA TRP A 263 -2.11 -7.90 -15.26
C TRP A 263 -3.37 -7.40 -15.99
N ASP A 264 -3.93 -6.27 -15.58
CA ASP A 264 -5.12 -5.61 -16.17
C ASP A 264 -4.81 -4.19 -16.69
N ARG A 265 -3.53 -3.84 -16.78
CA ARG A 265 -3.04 -2.54 -17.28
C ARG A 265 -2.70 -2.56 -18.75
#